data_de90b11550db79c5046b7ed8d60df243
#
_entry.id   de90b11550db79c5046b7ed8d60df243
#
_cell.length_a   1.000
_cell.length_b   1.000
_cell.length_c   1.000
_cell.angle_alpha   90.00
_cell.angle_beta   90.00
_cell.angle_gamma   90.00
#
_symmetry.space_group_name_H-M   'P 1'
#
loop_
_entity.id
_entity.type
_entity.pdbx_description
1 polymer ?
#
loop_
_entity_poly.entity_id
_entity_poly.type
_entity_poly.pdbx_seq_one_letter_code
_entity_poly.pdbx_strand_id
1 'polypeptide(L)'
;NRSKSKKNDDLSDWILINDKISSSVFKGYDLNEVEAKICKYREAKSEDGSVSYHIVTNMTTFYPEGGGQIGDTGKLISSADEIQVIDSYKDSGDIIHLTKKLPSNLESQVKLKVATKRRSLIEANHTGTHLLHQALRNILGDHVEQRGSMISDEMFRFDFSHPSKLSSSDIHSINSFVNSKIKESIPLVENREEDYERAINNGAIGLFTEKYEDKV
;
A
#
# COMPACT_ATOMS: atom_id res chain seq x y z
N ASN A 1 -12.30 -9.76 5.97
CA ASN A 1 -11.20 -8.97 6.53
C ASN A 1 -10.46 -9.79 7.58
N ARG A 2 -9.57 -10.67 7.15
CA ARG A 2 -8.48 -11.09 8.01
C ARG A 2 -7.30 -10.23 7.55
N SER A 3 -7.19 -8.98 8.08
CA SER A 3 -5.88 -8.44 8.36
C SER A 3 -5.06 -9.60 8.94
N LYS A 4 -3.87 -9.86 8.42
CA LYS A 4 -2.89 -10.70 9.15
C LYS A 4 -3.03 -10.25 10.59
N SER A 5 -3.45 -11.16 11.49
CA SER A 5 -3.56 -10.87 12.91
C SER A 5 -2.26 -10.11 13.22
N LYS A 6 -2.39 -8.85 13.65
CA LYS A 6 -1.25 -8.15 14.25
C LYS A 6 -0.71 -9.18 15.23
N LYS A 7 0.47 -9.74 14.96
CA LYS A 7 1.14 -10.57 15.93
C LYS A 7 1.08 -9.75 17.22
N ASN A 8 0.71 -10.36 18.32
CA ASN A 8 0.78 -9.75 19.64
C ASN A 8 2.27 -9.55 20.00
N ASP A 9 2.95 -8.71 19.21
CA ASP A 9 4.32 -8.35 19.50
C ASP A 9 4.29 -7.44 20.73
N ASP A 10 5.15 -7.73 21.68
CA ASP A 10 5.40 -6.85 22.81
C ASP A 10 6.20 -5.65 22.33
N LEU A 11 5.56 -4.47 22.35
CA LEU A 11 6.12 -3.22 21.83
C LEU A 11 6.72 -2.41 22.97
N SER A 12 7.98 -2.02 22.81
CA SER A 12 8.59 -1.04 23.74
C SER A 12 8.02 0.38 23.49
N ASP A 13 8.30 1.27 24.42
CA ASP A 13 8.05 2.69 24.23
C ASP A 13 8.88 3.24 23.06
N TRP A 14 8.40 4.34 22.46
CA TRP A 14 9.11 5.04 21.41
C TRP A 14 10.36 5.74 21.95
N ILE A 15 11.49 5.50 21.31
CA ILE A 15 12.73 6.22 21.53
C ILE A 15 12.84 7.32 20.49
N LEU A 16 12.82 8.57 20.92
CA LEU A 16 12.91 9.75 20.06
C LEU A 16 14.36 10.01 19.69
N ILE A 17 14.63 10.20 18.39
CA ILE A 17 15.93 10.58 17.86
C ILE A 17 15.91 12.06 17.45
N ASN A 18 14.79 12.52 16.87
CA ASN A 18 14.61 13.90 16.45
C ASN A 18 13.21 14.39 16.81
N ASP A 19 13.10 15.13 17.89
CA ASP A 19 11.85 15.63 18.46
C ASP A 19 11.22 16.80 17.69
N LYS A 20 12.00 17.44 16.78
CA LYS A 20 11.53 18.57 15.97
C LYS A 20 10.67 18.16 14.77
N ILE A 21 10.53 16.86 14.51
CA ILE A 21 9.83 16.33 13.34
C ILE A 21 8.62 15.54 13.81
N SER A 22 7.42 16.06 13.51
CA SER A 22 6.16 15.55 14.07
C SER A 22 5.43 14.53 13.19
N SER A 23 5.74 14.42 11.91
CA SER A 23 5.04 13.49 10.99
C SER A 23 5.88 13.11 9.78
N SER A 24 5.60 11.92 9.25
CA SER A 24 6.23 11.40 8.03
C SER A 24 5.51 11.94 6.78
N VAL A 25 6.25 12.54 5.86
CA VAL A 25 5.72 12.99 4.56
C VAL A 25 5.89 11.87 3.53
N PHE A 26 4.80 11.42 2.93
CA PHE A 26 4.81 10.42 1.87
C PHE A 26 5.17 11.04 0.51
N LYS A 27 6.17 10.48 -0.19
CA LYS A 27 6.66 10.91 -1.51
C LYS A 27 6.64 9.76 -2.54
N GLY A 28 6.03 8.64 -2.20
CA GLY A 28 6.11 7.41 -2.98
C GLY A 28 5.25 7.38 -4.25
N TYR A 29 4.41 8.40 -4.50
CA TYR A 29 3.73 8.53 -5.78
C TYR A 29 4.67 9.02 -6.91
N ASP A 30 5.67 9.82 -6.55
CA ASP A 30 6.56 10.46 -7.53
C ASP A 30 7.98 9.88 -7.51
N LEU A 31 8.40 9.34 -6.35
CA LEU A 31 9.78 8.92 -6.11
C LEU A 31 9.85 7.47 -5.63
N ASN A 32 10.90 6.78 -6.05
CA ASN A 32 11.23 5.43 -5.56
C ASN A 32 12.33 5.44 -4.49
N GLU A 33 13.02 6.58 -4.31
CA GLU A 33 14.00 6.77 -3.25
C GLU A 33 13.98 8.22 -2.74
N VAL A 34 14.31 8.39 -1.47
CA VAL A 34 14.36 9.70 -0.81
C VAL A 34 15.42 9.71 0.30
N GLU A 35 16.09 10.84 0.47
CA GLU A 35 16.93 11.10 1.65
C GLU A 35 16.05 11.52 2.82
N ALA A 36 16.23 10.90 3.97
CA ALA A 36 15.41 11.10 5.15
C ALA A 36 16.23 11.10 6.44
N LYS A 37 15.60 11.52 7.54
CA LYS A 37 16.13 11.39 8.91
C LYS A 37 15.21 10.52 9.74
N ILE A 38 15.79 9.70 10.59
CA ILE A 38 15.04 8.92 11.56
C ILE A 38 14.49 9.87 12.62
N CYS A 39 13.18 9.80 12.86
CA CYS A 39 12.50 10.60 13.89
C CYS A 39 12.46 9.85 15.21
N LYS A 40 12.04 8.58 15.16
CA LYS A 40 11.90 7.70 16.31
C LYS A 40 11.94 6.24 15.90
N TYR A 41 12.19 5.38 16.85
CA TYR A 41 12.07 3.93 16.69
C TYR A 41 11.57 3.27 17.98
N ARG A 42 11.14 2.02 17.87
CA ARG A 42 10.86 1.14 19.01
C ARG A 42 11.21 -0.30 18.67
N GLU A 43 11.42 -1.12 19.70
CA GLU A 43 11.55 -2.56 19.54
C GLU A 43 10.16 -3.22 19.55
N ALA A 44 10.06 -4.29 18.78
CA ALA A 44 8.92 -5.20 18.78
C ALA A 44 9.44 -6.61 18.97
N LYS A 45 9.01 -7.27 20.03
CA LYS A 45 9.42 -8.63 20.38
C LYS A 45 8.28 -9.59 20.13
N SER A 46 8.45 -10.50 19.19
CA SER A 46 7.46 -11.52 18.86
C SER A 46 7.43 -12.65 19.90
N GLU A 47 6.34 -13.42 19.93
CA GLU A 47 6.15 -14.54 20.86
C GLU A 47 7.27 -15.61 20.77
N ASP A 48 7.89 -15.77 19.61
CA ASP A 48 9.04 -16.67 19.39
C ASP A 48 10.37 -16.09 19.90
N GLY A 49 10.33 -14.88 20.49
CA GLY A 49 11.51 -14.17 21.01
C GLY A 49 12.32 -13.42 19.96
N SER A 50 11.91 -13.43 18.67
CA SER A 50 12.57 -12.63 17.65
C SER A 50 12.31 -11.14 17.87
N VAL A 51 13.35 -10.33 17.62
CA VAL A 51 13.29 -8.87 17.76
C VAL A 51 13.23 -8.24 16.36
N SER A 52 12.38 -7.25 16.23
CA SER A 52 12.29 -6.36 15.06
C SER A 52 12.22 -4.91 15.53
N TYR A 53 12.40 -3.98 14.61
CA TYR A 53 12.41 -2.55 14.89
C TYR A 53 11.40 -1.85 14.00
N HIS A 54 10.59 -1.01 14.61
CA HIS A 54 9.70 -0.08 13.94
C HIS A 54 10.40 1.26 13.84
N ILE A 55 10.68 1.72 12.63
CA ILE A 55 11.39 2.98 12.37
C ILE A 55 10.43 3.95 11.70
N VAL A 56 10.37 5.17 12.20
CA VAL A 56 9.65 6.31 11.60
C VAL A 56 10.66 7.33 11.11
N THR A 57 10.47 7.80 9.88
CA THR A 57 11.30 8.82 9.25
C THR A 57 10.48 10.06 8.89
N ASN A 58 11.12 11.21 8.73
CA ASN A 58 10.46 12.47 8.37
C ASN A 58 9.88 12.47 6.94
N MET A 59 10.44 11.68 6.04
CA MET A 59 9.96 11.46 4.68
C MET A 59 10.10 10.00 4.32
N THR A 60 9.21 9.50 3.45
CA THR A 60 9.28 8.12 2.95
C THR A 60 8.71 8.01 1.54
N THR A 61 9.24 7.03 0.79
CA THR A 61 8.71 6.59 -0.49
C THR A 61 8.00 5.24 -0.38
N PHE A 62 7.98 4.64 0.81
CA PHE A 62 7.36 3.33 1.05
C PHE A 62 5.85 3.49 1.22
N TYR A 63 5.08 2.88 0.32
CA TYR A 63 3.63 2.80 0.44
C TYR A 63 3.27 1.90 1.62
N PRO A 64 2.55 2.40 2.61
CA PRO A 64 2.13 1.58 3.75
C PRO A 64 0.97 0.67 3.37
N GLU A 65 0.89 -0.51 3.98
CA GLU A 65 -0.26 -1.41 3.82
C GLU A 65 -1.58 -0.63 3.98
N GLY A 66 -2.45 -0.74 2.99
CA GLY A 66 -3.73 -0.04 2.98
C GLY A 66 -4.56 -0.35 1.72
N GLY A 67 -5.88 -0.16 1.76
CA GLY A 67 -6.77 -0.40 0.63
C GLY A 67 -6.72 -1.84 0.09
N GLY A 68 -6.33 -2.83 0.90
CA GLY A 68 -6.11 -4.22 0.47
C GLY A 68 -4.75 -4.48 -0.16
N GLN A 69 -3.94 -3.45 -0.41
CA GLN A 69 -2.58 -3.58 -0.91
C GLN A 69 -1.60 -3.80 0.24
N ILE A 70 -0.67 -4.75 0.08
CA ILE A 70 0.41 -4.98 1.04
C ILE A 70 1.42 -3.84 1.01
N GLY A 71 2.11 -3.63 2.14
CA GLY A 71 3.15 -2.62 2.26
C GLY A 71 4.37 -2.88 1.38
N ASP A 72 5.08 -1.81 1.07
CA ASP A 72 6.34 -1.91 0.35
C ASP A 72 7.44 -2.52 1.17
N THR A 73 8.36 -3.11 0.46
CA THR A 73 9.66 -3.54 0.98
C THR A 73 10.78 -2.81 0.26
N GLY A 74 11.99 -2.87 0.80
CA GLY A 74 13.13 -2.19 0.20
C GLY A 74 14.30 -2.09 1.14
N LYS A 75 15.01 -0.97 1.08
CA LYS A 75 16.25 -0.76 1.84
C LYS A 75 16.26 0.61 2.51
N LEU A 76 16.82 0.62 3.71
CA LEU A 76 17.28 1.80 4.43
C LEU A 76 18.80 1.76 4.37
N ILE A 77 19.41 2.78 3.76
CA ILE A 77 20.84 2.85 3.47
C ILE A 77 21.42 4.05 4.20
N SER A 78 22.39 3.83 5.04
CA SER A 78 23.23 4.86 5.66
C SER A 78 24.65 4.83 5.07
N SER A 79 25.53 5.69 5.54
CA SER A 79 26.95 5.67 5.14
C SER A 79 27.67 4.35 5.53
N ALA A 80 27.19 3.66 6.58
CA ALA A 80 27.83 2.47 7.13
C ALA A 80 26.98 1.18 6.94
N ASP A 81 25.67 1.32 6.74
CA ASP A 81 24.75 0.18 6.79
C ASP A 81 23.79 0.15 5.59
N GLU A 82 23.46 -1.07 5.17
CA GLU A 82 22.34 -1.35 4.29
C GLU A 82 21.40 -2.30 5.01
N ILE A 83 20.20 -1.83 5.36
CA ILE A 83 19.23 -2.54 6.18
C ILE A 83 17.99 -2.83 5.36
N GLN A 84 17.53 -4.08 5.38
CA GLN A 84 16.30 -4.49 4.69
C GLN A 84 15.07 -3.97 5.45
N VAL A 85 14.22 -3.21 4.76
CA VAL A 85 12.85 -2.92 5.17
C VAL A 85 11.99 -4.08 4.68
N ILE A 86 11.43 -4.85 5.62
CA ILE A 86 10.70 -6.09 5.32
C ILE A 86 9.20 -5.89 5.19
N ASP A 87 8.68 -4.76 5.69
CA ASP A 87 7.28 -4.35 5.56
C ASP A 87 7.12 -2.87 5.86
N SER A 88 6.00 -2.28 5.43
CA SER A 88 5.61 -0.91 5.79
C SER A 88 4.10 -0.81 5.99
N TYR A 89 3.68 -0.09 7.04
CA TYR A 89 2.26 0.07 7.39
C TYR A 89 2.03 1.36 8.17
N LYS A 90 0.76 1.76 8.33
CA LYS A 90 0.38 2.91 9.16
C LYS A 90 0.09 2.49 10.59
N ASP A 91 0.62 3.24 11.53
CA ASP A 91 0.27 3.16 12.95
C ASP A 91 0.16 4.57 13.53
N SER A 92 -1.01 4.90 14.08
CA SER A 92 -1.27 6.19 14.75
C SER A 92 -0.89 7.44 13.92
N GLY A 93 -1.07 7.35 12.59
CA GLY A 93 -0.74 8.44 11.65
C GLY A 93 0.68 8.40 11.07
N ASP A 94 1.59 7.62 11.66
CA ASP A 94 2.94 7.44 11.17
C ASP A 94 3.05 6.29 10.17
N ILE A 95 4.01 6.39 9.24
CA ILE A 95 4.39 5.30 8.36
C ILE A 95 5.58 4.56 9.01
N ILE A 96 5.34 3.31 9.34
CA ILE A 96 6.31 2.42 9.99
C ILE A 96 7.10 1.65 8.95
N HIS A 97 8.43 1.67 9.09
CA HIS A 97 9.33 0.79 8.35
C HIS A 97 9.77 -0.33 9.28
N LEU A 98 9.35 -1.56 9.00
CA LEU A 98 9.71 -2.73 9.79
C LEU A 98 11.06 -3.28 9.33
N THR A 99 12.01 -3.39 10.27
CA THR A 99 13.36 -3.90 10.01
C THR A 99 13.77 -4.93 11.07
N LYS A 100 14.80 -5.72 10.77
CA LYS A 100 15.40 -6.66 11.76
C LYS A 100 16.64 -6.10 12.43
N LYS A 101 17.10 -4.92 12.04
CA LYS A 101 18.29 -4.26 12.58
C LYS A 101 18.08 -2.76 12.57
N LEU A 102 18.79 -2.06 13.45
CA LEU A 102 18.90 -0.60 13.43
C LEU A 102 20.19 -0.18 12.70
N PRO A 103 20.22 1.03 12.09
CA PRO A 103 21.46 1.65 11.65
C PRO A 103 22.43 1.87 12.82
N SER A 104 23.72 1.71 12.55
CA SER A 104 24.79 1.97 13.55
C SER A 104 24.80 3.41 14.06
N ASN A 105 24.35 4.35 13.23
CA ASN A 105 24.17 5.75 13.61
C ASN A 105 22.75 6.22 13.23
N LEU A 106 21.91 6.37 14.26
CA LEU A 106 20.50 6.78 14.12
C LEU A 106 20.32 8.28 13.80
N GLU A 107 21.31 9.12 14.11
CA GLU A 107 21.28 10.57 13.83
C GLU A 107 21.70 10.91 12.40
N SER A 108 22.33 9.96 11.71
CA SER A 108 22.78 10.16 10.33
C SER A 108 21.59 10.25 9.37
N GLN A 109 21.82 10.93 8.25
CA GLN A 109 20.92 10.88 7.12
C GLN A 109 20.89 9.46 6.54
N VAL A 110 19.71 9.00 6.17
CA VAL A 110 19.48 7.69 5.57
C VAL A 110 18.77 7.85 4.23
N LYS A 111 19.10 7.01 3.28
CA LYS A 111 18.37 6.89 2.03
C LYS A 111 17.38 5.74 2.13
N LEU A 112 16.10 6.02 1.93
CA LEU A 112 15.06 5.03 1.76
C LEU A 112 14.90 4.69 0.29
N LYS A 113 14.96 3.41 -0.06
CA LYS A 113 14.87 2.92 -1.45
C LYS A 113 13.91 1.75 -1.55
N VAL A 114 12.83 1.92 -2.29
CA VAL A 114 11.79 0.90 -2.51
C VAL A 114 12.31 -0.20 -3.45
N ALA A 115 11.84 -1.43 -3.24
CA ALA A 115 12.05 -2.56 -4.15
C ALA A 115 11.18 -2.38 -5.41
N THR A 116 11.66 -1.61 -6.38
CA THR A 116 10.90 -1.15 -7.56
C THR A 116 10.26 -2.27 -8.37
N LYS A 117 10.97 -3.40 -8.56
CA LYS A 117 10.39 -4.55 -9.27
C LYS A 117 9.14 -5.10 -8.57
N ARG A 118 9.20 -5.21 -7.23
CA ARG A 118 8.06 -5.67 -6.44
C ARG A 118 6.92 -4.66 -6.49
N ARG A 119 7.23 -3.37 -6.34
CA ARG A 119 6.26 -2.28 -6.45
C ARG A 119 5.52 -2.33 -7.79
N SER A 120 6.23 -2.44 -8.91
CA SER A 120 5.60 -2.47 -10.24
C SER A 120 4.67 -3.67 -10.43
N LEU A 121 4.98 -4.84 -9.85
CA LEU A 121 4.07 -5.99 -9.86
C LEU A 121 2.81 -5.72 -9.03
N ILE A 122 2.95 -5.11 -7.86
CA ILE A 122 1.83 -4.72 -7.00
C ILE A 122 0.93 -3.71 -7.73
N GLU A 123 1.50 -2.68 -8.35
CA GLU A 123 0.78 -1.66 -9.13
C GLU A 123 0.01 -2.28 -10.30
N ALA A 124 0.62 -3.23 -11.02
CA ALA A 124 -0.05 -3.96 -12.10
C ALA A 124 -1.24 -4.79 -11.56
N ASN A 125 -1.07 -5.48 -10.44
CA ASN A 125 -2.13 -6.25 -9.79
C ASN A 125 -3.23 -5.34 -9.22
N HIS A 126 -2.88 -4.16 -8.72
CA HIS A 126 -3.84 -3.16 -8.25
C HIS A 126 -4.71 -2.67 -9.43
N THR A 127 -4.08 -2.29 -10.53
CA THR A 127 -4.79 -1.92 -11.77
C THR A 127 -5.66 -3.08 -12.27
N GLY A 128 -5.13 -4.31 -12.25
CA GLY A 128 -5.89 -5.53 -12.59
C GLY A 128 -7.14 -5.71 -11.74
N THR A 129 -7.09 -5.35 -10.46
CA THR A 129 -8.25 -5.38 -9.55
C THR A 129 -9.35 -4.42 -10.01
N HIS A 130 -9.00 -3.20 -10.41
CA HIS A 130 -9.97 -2.22 -10.91
C HIS A 130 -10.57 -2.66 -12.25
N LEU A 131 -9.76 -3.19 -13.17
CA LEU A 131 -10.25 -3.74 -14.44
C LEU A 131 -11.20 -4.91 -14.22
N LEU A 132 -10.89 -5.80 -13.26
CA LEU A 132 -11.77 -6.91 -12.89
C LEU A 132 -13.10 -6.40 -12.32
N HIS A 133 -13.07 -5.42 -11.41
CA HIS A 133 -14.29 -4.83 -10.83
C HIS A 133 -15.18 -4.25 -11.92
N GLN A 134 -14.62 -3.47 -12.86
CA GLN A 134 -15.38 -2.92 -13.96
C GLN A 134 -15.94 -4.00 -14.90
N ALA A 135 -15.16 -5.05 -15.20
CA ALA A 135 -15.62 -6.18 -15.99
C ALA A 135 -16.82 -6.90 -15.35
N LEU A 136 -16.72 -7.16 -14.02
CA LEU A 136 -17.79 -7.79 -13.26
C LEU A 136 -19.07 -6.94 -13.29
N ARG A 137 -18.99 -5.63 -13.11
CA ARG A 137 -20.16 -4.73 -13.20
C ARG A 137 -20.78 -4.71 -14.60
N ASN A 138 -19.95 -4.65 -15.64
CA ASN A 138 -20.43 -4.60 -17.02
C ASN A 138 -21.14 -5.91 -17.43
N ILE A 139 -20.70 -7.06 -16.93
CA ILE A 139 -21.19 -8.38 -17.36
C ILE A 139 -22.30 -8.90 -16.46
N LEU A 140 -22.17 -8.71 -15.15
CA LEU A 140 -23.11 -9.24 -14.17
C LEU A 140 -24.14 -8.21 -13.71
N GLY A 141 -23.84 -6.92 -13.83
CA GLY A 141 -24.72 -5.81 -13.47
C GLY A 141 -24.20 -4.93 -12.32
N ASP A 142 -24.85 -3.79 -12.14
CA ASP A 142 -24.45 -2.74 -11.18
C ASP A 142 -24.59 -3.12 -9.70
N HIS A 143 -25.27 -4.23 -9.40
CA HIS A 143 -25.36 -4.78 -8.04
C HIS A 143 -24.03 -5.36 -7.52
N VAL A 144 -23.03 -5.52 -8.41
CA VAL A 144 -21.71 -6.00 -8.00
C VAL A 144 -21.00 -4.92 -7.20
N GLU A 145 -20.74 -5.22 -5.93
CA GLU A 145 -20.02 -4.35 -5.00
C GLU A 145 -18.80 -5.09 -4.46
N GLN A 146 -17.69 -4.38 -4.31
CA GLN A 146 -16.51 -4.91 -3.63
C GLN A 146 -16.81 -5.17 -2.15
N ARG A 147 -16.44 -6.34 -1.67
CA ARG A 147 -16.56 -6.75 -0.24
C ARG A 147 -15.20 -6.89 0.43
N GLY A 148 -14.16 -7.06 -0.35
CA GLY A 148 -12.79 -7.13 0.11
C GLY A 148 -11.82 -7.24 -1.04
N SER A 149 -10.55 -6.93 -0.78
CA SER A 149 -9.45 -7.14 -1.73
C SER A 149 -8.18 -7.50 -0.97
N MET A 150 -7.30 -8.19 -1.66
CA MET A 150 -5.92 -8.39 -1.25
C MET A 150 -5.04 -8.30 -2.50
N ILE A 151 -4.03 -7.45 -2.45
CA ILE A 151 -3.15 -7.16 -3.59
C ILE A 151 -1.70 -7.34 -3.14
N SER A 152 -0.99 -8.23 -3.81
CA SER A 152 0.43 -8.53 -3.60
C SER A 152 1.19 -8.48 -4.93
N ASP A 153 2.48 -8.72 -4.90
CA ASP A 153 3.32 -8.86 -6.09
C ASP A 153 3.09 -10.18 -6.84
N GLU A 154 2.53 -11.20 -6.18
CA GLU A 154 2.28 -12.51 -6.78
C GLU A 154 0.87 -12.64 -7.35
N MET A 155 -0.13 -12.05 -6.66
CA MET A 155 -1.53 -12.20 -6.99
C MET A 155 -2.40 -11.10 -6.38
N PHE A 156 -3.61 -10.98 -6.88
CA PHE A 156 -4.67 -10.28 -6.18
C PHE A 156 -5.90 -11.17 -5.96
N ARG A 157 -6.68 -10.87 -4.92
CA ARG A 157 -7.99 -11.45 -4.63
C ARG A 157 -9.00 -10.32 -4.58
N PHE A 158 -10.15 -10.56 -5.19
CA PHE A 158 -11.27 -9.63 -5.19
C PHE A 158 -12.54 -10.35 -4.72
N ASP A 159 -13.04 -9.97 -3.57
CA ASP A 159 -14.26 -10.50 -2.98
C ASP A 159 -15.42 -9.57 -3.34
N PHE A 160 -16.52 -10.09 -3.90
CA PHE A 160 -17.63 -9.26 -4.36
C PHE A 160 -18.99 -9.91 -4.08
N SER A 161 -20.05 -9.07 -4.10
CA SER A 161 -21.45 -9.53 -3.95
C SER A 161 -22.01 -10.00 -5.29
N HIS A 162 -22.52 -11.25 -5.31
CA HIS A 162 -23.30 -11.76 -6.44
C HIS A 162 -24.19 -12.91 -5.95
N PRO A 163 -25.48 -12.98 -6.39
CA PRO A 163 -26.44 -13.92 -5.82
C PRO A 163 -26.21 -15.36 -6.26
N SER A 164 -25.49 -15.61 -7.36
CA SER A 164 -25.32 -16.93 -7.94
C SER A 164 -23.87 -17.22 -8.32
N LYS A 165 -23.56 -18.49 -8.53
CA LYS A 165 -22.25 -18.91 -9.05
C LYS A 165 -22.09 -18.41 -10.51
N LEU A 166 -20.91 -17.90 -10.84
CA LEU A 166 -20.59 -17.50 -12.22
C LEU A 166 -20.63 -18.71 -13.17
N SER A 167 -21.24 -18.52 -14.33
CA SER A 167 -21.17 -19.50 -15.40
C SER A 167 -19.81 -19.48 -16.11
N SER A 168 -19.49 -20.54 -16.85
CA SER A 168 -18.27 -20.57 -17.68
C SER A 168 -18.27 -19.46 -18.74
N SER A 169 -19.46 -19.09 -19.24
CA SER A 169 -19.64 -17.99 -20.19
C SER A 169 -19.29 -16.64 -19.55
N ASP A 170 -19.75 -16.38 -18.32
CA ASP A 170 -19.45 -15.16 -17.59
C ASP A 170 -17.94 -15.02 -17.35
N ILE A 171 -17.31 -16.10 -16.90
CA ILE A 171 -15.85 -16.13 -16.67
C ILE A 171 -15.10 -15.85 -17.99
N HIS A 172 -15.52 -16.44 -19.10
CA HIS A 172 -14.90 -16.19 -20.39
C HIS A 172 -15.05 -14.72 -20.82
N SER A 173 -16.23 -14.15 -20.66
CA SER A 173 -16.52 -12.75 -21.01
C SER A 173 -15.71 -11.78 -20.16
N ILE A 174 -15.62 -12.03 -18.84
CA ILE A 174 -14.81 -11.24 -17.90
C ILE A 174 -13.34 -11.28 -18.30
N ASN A 175 -12.78 -12.48 -18.55
CA ASN A 175 -11.39 -12.62 -18.99
C ASN A 175 -11.13 -11.89 -20.30
N SER A 176 -12.04 -11.99 -21.28
CA SER A 176 -11.91 -11.32 -22.57
C SER A 176 -11.93 -9.80 -22.41
N PHE A 177 -12.82 -9.26 -21.58
CA PHE A 177 -12.90 -7.84 -21.29
C PHE A 177 -11.60 -7.32 -20.66
N VAL A 178 -11.15 -7.94 -19.56
CA VAL A 178 -9.93 -7.52 -18.84
C VAL A 178 -8.73 -7.55 -19.77
N ASN A 179 -8.54 -8.66 -20.49
CA ASN A 179 -7.40 -8.78 -21.40
C ASN A 179 -7.46 -7.81 -22.60
N SER A 180 -8.65 -7.44 -23.06
CA SER A 180 -8.77 -6.40 -24.11
C SER A 180 -8.30 -5.05 -23.58
N LYS A 181 -8.70 -4.68 -22.36
CA LYS A 181 -8.29 -3.42 -21.73
C LYS A 181 -6.79 -3.34 -21.45
N ILE A 182 -6.19 -4.46 -21.02
CA ILE A 182 -4.72 -4.55 -20.87
C ILE A 182 -4.02 -4.30 -22.23
N LYS A 183 -4.52 -4.89 -23.31
CA LYS A 183 -3.95 -4.74 -24.66
C LYS A 183 -4.11 -3.32 -25.22
N GLU A 184 -5.17 -2.62 -24.85
CA GLU A 184 -5.40 -1.22 -25.26
C GLU A 184 -4.34 -0.27 -24.69
N SER A 185 -3.57 -0.67 -23.67
CA SER A 185 -2.53 0.15 -23.03
C SER A 185 -3.03 1.56 -22.70
N ILE A 186 -4.19 1.65 -22.06
CA ILE A 186 -4.87 2.92 -21.75
C ILE A 186 -3.94 3.79 -20.91
N PRO A 187 -3.64 5.03 -21.30
CA PRO A 187 -2.77 5.91 -20.53
C PRO A 187 -3.43 6.30 -19.21
N LEU A 188 -2.64 6.34 -18.14
CA LEU A 188 -3.08 6.89 -16.86
C LEU A 188 -3.25 8.41 -17.00
N VAL A 189 -4.42 8.91 -16.63
CA VAL A 189 -4.67 10.33 -16.41
C VAL A 189 -4.88 10.54 -14.91
N GLU A 190 -4.07 11.38 -14.31
CA GLU A 190 -4.09 11.64 -12.87
C GLU A 190 -4.42 13.11 -12.62
N ASN A 191 -5.40 13.36 -11.72
CA ASN A 191 -5.70 14.68 -11.19
C ASN A 191 -5.72 14.57 -9.65
N ARG A 192 -4.76 15.18 -8.96
CA ARG A 192 -4.58 15.11 -7.51
C ARG A 192 -5.24 16.26 -6.75
N GLU A 193 -5.90 17.16 -7.45
CA GLU A 193 -6.48 18.38 -6.88
C GLU A 193 -7.98 18.50 -7.20
N GLU A 194 -8.63 17.39 -7.60
CA GLU A 194 -10.05 17.39 -7.95
C GLU A 194 -10.91 17.48 -6.67
N ASP A 195 -11.98 18.24 -6.74
CA ASP A 195 -13.02 18.26 -5.71
C ASP A 195 -13.77 16.92 -5.71
N TYR A 196 -13.97 16.34 -4.52
CA TYR A 196 -14.57 15.01 -4.39
C TYR A 196 -15.98 14.93 -5.01
N GLU A 197 -16.84 15.91 -4.71
CA GLU A 197 -18.21 15.93 -5.24
C GLU A 197 -18.21 16.07 -6.77
N ARG A 198 -17.31 16.90 -7.30
CA ARG A 198 -17.14 17.06 -8.75
C ARG A 198 -16.63 15.79 -9.40
N ALA A 199 -15.67 15.08 -8.80
CA ALA A 199 -15.19 13.81 -9.29
C ALA A 199 -16.33 12.78 -9.38
N ILE A 200 -17.14 12.64 -8.32
CA ILE A 200 -18.30 11.73 -8.30
C ILE A 200 -19.34 12.12 -9.36
N ASN A 201 -19.66 13.41 -9.50
CA ASN A 201 -20.59 13.90 -10.52
C ASN A 201 -20.08 13.64 -11.95
N ASN A 202 -18.78 13.60 -12.15
CA ASN A 202 -18.12 13.25 -13.42
C ASN A 202 -18.01 11.73 -13.65
N GLY A 203 -18.56 10.89 -12.75
CA GLY A 203 -18.64 9.44 -12.89
C GLY A 203 -17.50 8.68 -12.21
N ALA A 204 -16.72 9.31 -11.34
CA ALA A 204 -15.74 8.59 -10.54
C ALA A 204 -16.43 7.59 -9.60
N ILE A 205 -15.82 6.43 -9.40
CA ILE A 205 -16.32 5.40 -8.49
C ILE A 205 -15.67 5.62 -7.13
N GLY A 206 -16.44 6.16 -6.17
CA GLY A 206 -16.03 6.20 -4.76
C GLY A 206 -16.24 4.83 -4.11
N LEU A 207 -15.21 4.27 -3.48
CA LEU A 207 -15.33 3.02 -2.73
C LEU A 207 -15.79 3.32 -1.31
N PHE A 208 -16.90 2.73 -0.88
CA PHE A 208 -17.54 2.99 0.42
C PHE A 208 -16.68 2.69 1.65
N THR A 209 -15.57 1.98 1.49
CA THR A 209 -14.66 1.61 2.57
C THR A 209 -13.52 2.61 2.80
N GLU A 210 -13.36 3.57 1.91
CA GLU A 210 -12.30 4.58 1.99
C GLU A 210 -12.88 5.92 2.46
N LYS A 211 -12.10 6.60 3.31
CA LYS A 211 -12.41 7.98 3.70
C LYS A 211 -11.68 8.91 2.74
N TYR A 212 -12.45 9.63 1.97
CA TYR A 212 -11.93 10.67 1.08
C TYR A 212 -11.94 12.02 1.80
N GLU A 213 -10.95 12.83 1.53
CA GLU A 213 -10.93 14.25 1.93
C GLU A 213 -11.72 15.08 0.92
N ASP A 214 -11.90 16.37 1.18
CA ASP A 214 -12.63 17.29 0.29
C ASP A 214 -11.95 17.42 -1.09
N LYS A 215 -10.64 17.18 -1.13
CA LYS A 215 -9.85 17.06 -2.36
C LYS A 215 -9.28 15.67 -2.49
N VAL A 216 -9.34 15.11 -3.67
CA VAL A 216 -8.90 13.74 -4.04
C VAL A 216 -8.02 13.77 -5.30
#